data_3098e804f7331a0ec02f222dd0af8489
#
_entry.id   3098e804f7331a0ec02f222dd0af8489
#
_cell.length_a   1.000
_cell.length_b   1.000
_cell.length_c   1.000
_cell.angle_alpha   90.00
_cell.angle_beta   90.00
_cell.angle_gamma   90.00
#
_symmetry.space_group_name_H-M   'P 1'
#
loop_
_entity.id
_entity.type
_entity.pdbx_description
1 polymer ?
#
loop_
_entity_poly.entity_id
_entity_poly.type
_entity_poly.pdbx_seq_one_letter_code
_entity_poly.pdbx_strand_id
1 'polypeptide(L)'
;MKPTCRKLLGILLAVLTCCTLIAGCTKPIDPQPTPTPEPTPEPTPEEVVYTIDNIRNYVVGVDENVELPDGTKQPLINFDNAATTPSLVPVMDKVDAEMKMYGSIGRGFSQKSNHSTDIYNETRDTVLKFLNADPDIYTCFYVNSTTDGLNKLASALVESEDDLILATRIEHHANDLSCRERCKVIYAEVDEQGRVIYEDIERLLTENEGKVKYVTITAASNVTGYVTDVHRVAKMAHAHGARIIVDGAQIVAHREFSMKGATPDEDIDFFVFSAHKMYSPYGGGAVVGPWEELVQHMPEFYGGGIVKLVRDYDVVYKSAPEVYEAGSPNYAGVVGMAEAMRVLKEVGFDAISEHEKVLNRRLIEGLKKFDKVIIYGDYENIDDRVGVVTFNFEDINSYVLAQQLSNTGAVATRRGAFCAHPYVWRMMGISDEEAANYENCMDRNTPGMIRVSFGIYNNEAEVDKFLEILGSILEESRQATLLDAEAIPEY
;
A
#
# COMPACT_ATOMS: atom_id res chain seq x y z
N MET A 1 1.18 25.18 60.00
CA MET A 1 1.58 26.48 60.56
C MET A 1 2.15 27.35 59.46
N LYS A 2 1.45 28.37 59.04
CA LYS A 2 1.98 29.59 58.37
C LYS A 2 2.74 30.39 59.41
N PRO A 3 3.66 31.34 59.06
CA PRO A 3 3.30 32.59 58.41
C PRO A 3 4.40 33.11 57.42
N THR A 4 4.02 33.82 56.35
CA THR A 4 3.91 35.29 56.10
C THR A 4 5.23 36.05 56.19
N CYS A 5 5.69 36.91 55.32
CA CYS A 5 5.16 38.14 54.79
C CYS A 5 6.25 39.01 54.16
N ARG A 6 5.95 39.71 53.03
CA ARG A 6 6.21 41.16 52.77
C ARG A 6 7.67 41.65 52.61
N LYS A 7 8.04 42.57 51.71
CA LYS A 7 7.48 43.80 51.09
C LYS A 7 8.42 44.19 49.94
N LEU A 8 8.04 44.58 48.79
CA LEU A 8 7.60 45.92 48.31
C LEU A 8 8.62 47.05 48.43
N LEU A 9 8.75 47.72 47.29
CA LEU A 9 9.07 49.14 47.10
C LEU A 9 10.47 49.54 46.67
N GLY A 10 10.58 50.25 45.57
CA GLY A 10 11.27 51.47 45.36
C GLY A 10 11.43 51.94 43.92
N ILE A 11 10.50 52.78 43.52
CA ILE A 11 10.53 53.68 42.35
C ILE A 11 11.52 54.83 42.63
N LEU A 12 12.31 55.34 41.65
CA LEU A 12 12.38 56.78 41.27
C LEU A 12 13.46 57.04 40.23
N LEU A 13 13.04 57.46 39.09
CA LEU A 13 13.23 58.72 38.33
C LEU A 13 14.46 59.56 38.69
N ALA A 14 15.33 59.81 37.71
CA ALA A 14 16.07 61.07 37.61
C ALA A 14 16.31 61.43 36.16
N VAL A 15 15.54 62.40 35.67
CA VAL A 15 15.80 63.25 34.51
C VAL A 15 16.84 64.27 34.93
N LEU A 16 17.91 64.48 34.19
CA LEU A 16 18.66 65.70 34.20
C LEU A 16 19.11 66.10 32.81
N THR A 17 18.55 67.20 32.40
CA THR A 17 18.87 68.02 31.24
C THR A 17 20.21 68.72 31.45
N CYS A 18 21.06 68.72 30.41
CA CYS A 18 22.00 69.83 30.24
C CYS A 18 22.26 70.12 28.77
N CYS A 19 21.86 71.31 28.39
CA CYS A 19 22.18 71.96 27.11
C CYS A 19 23.62 72.49 27.08
N THR A 20 24.07 72.65 25.86
CA THR A 20 25.04 73.58 25.21
C THR A 20 26.32 72.91 24.76
N LEU A 21 26.66 73.03 23.48
CA LEU A 21 27.25 74.09 22.72
C LEU A 21 27.45 73.64 21.25
N ILE A 22 27.09 74.53 20.34
CA ILE A 22 27.24 74.46 18.91
C ILE A 22 28.70 74.65 18.50
N ALA A 23 29.25 73.71 17.72
CA ALA A 23 30.35 74.01 16.80
C ALA A 23 30.12 73.22 15.52
N GLY A 24 29.88 73.97 14.42
CA GLY A 24 29.62 73.40 13.13
C GLY A 24 30.82 72.74 12.49
N CYS A 25 30.58 71.53 11.99
CA CYS A 25 31.35 70.91 10.94
C CYS A 25 30.39 70.38 9.88
N THR A 26 30.30 71.06 8.76
CA THR A 26 29.61 70.55 7.59
C THR A 26 30.39 69.36 7.02
N LYS A 27 29.86 68.19 7.20
CA LYS A 27 30.26 66.99 6.43
C LYS A 27 29.55 66.98 5.10
N PRO A 28 30.18 66.53 3.99
CA PRO A 28 29.53 66.35 2.72
C PRO A 28 28.35 65.36 2.86
N ILE A 29 27.23 65.66 2.22
CA ILE A 29 26.09 64.75 2.10
C ILE A 29 26.49 63.67 1.14
N ASP A 30 26.67 62.43 1.65
CA ASP A 30 26.75 61.24 0.82
C ASP A 30 25.46 61.10 0.00
N PRO A 31 25.52 60.78 -1.28
CA PRO A 31 24.33 60.55 -2.06
C PRO A 31 23.58 59.34 -1.48
N GLN A 32 22.28 59.53 -1.20
CA GLN A 32 21.42 58.39 -0.82
C GLN A 32 21.55 57.26 -1.84
N PRO A 33 21.70 56.04 -1.38
CA PRO A 33 21.65 54.90 -2.31
C PRO A 33 20.29 54.88 -3.01
N THR A 34 20.33 54.81 -4.32
CA THR A 34 19.17 54.61 -5.17
C THR A 34 18.40 53.37 -4.65
N PRO A 35 17.09 53.41 -4.43
CA PRO A 35 16.37 52.22 -3.99
C PRO A 35 16.61 51.11 -5.03
N THR A 36 17.11 49.99 -4.57
CA THR A 36 17.19 48.78 -5.37
C THR A 36 15.73 48.44 -5.76
N PRO A 37 15.43 48.18 -7.03
CA PRO A 37 14.08 47.77 -7.40
C PRO A 37 13.74 46.51 -6.62
N GLU A 38 12.57 46.52 -6.00
CA GLU A 38 12.03 45.30 -5.39
C GLU A 38 12.02 44.21 -6.44
N PRO A 39 12.50 42.96 -6.09
CA PRO A 39 12.43 41.86 -7.01
C PRO A 39 10.95 41.68 -7.42
N THR A 40 10.74 41.69 -8.72
CA THR A 40 9.42 41.32 -9.28
C THR A 40 9.04 39.98 -8.68
N PRO A 41 7.87 39.80 -8.07
CA PRO A 41 7.46 38.50 -7.55
C PRO A 41 7.54 37.51 -8.70
N GLU A 42 8.29 36.42 -8.48
CA GLU A 42 8.27 35.27 -9.39
C GLU A 42 6.82 34.83 -9.54
N PRO A 43 6.37 34.52 -10.75
CA PRO A 43 5.02 34.03 -10.95
C PRO A 43 4.83 32.79 -10.06
N THR A 44 3.79 32.81 -9.23
CA THR A 44 3.42 31.63 -8.44
C THR A 44 3.23 30.50 -9.43
N PRO A 45 3.89 29.33 -9.24
CA PRO A 45 3.67 28.20 -10.12
C PRO A 45 2.18 27.90 -10.19
N GLU A 46 1.62 27.73 -11.37
CA GLU A 46 0.24 27.27 -11.52
C GLU A 46 0.12 25.95 -10.75
N GLU A 47 -0.90 25.86 -9.90
CA GLU A 47 -1.16 24.64 -9.12
C GLU A 47 -1.53 23.53 -10.09
N VAL A 48 -0.68 22.50 -10.16
CA VAL A 48 -0.89 21.36 -11.05
C VAL A 48 -2.08 20.55 -10.54
N VAL A 49 -3.08 20.35 -11.37
CA VAL A 49 -4.20 19.45 -11.11
C VAL A 49 -3.88 18.08 -11.73
N TYR A 50 -3.83 17.05 -10.90
CA TYR A 50 -3.54 15.68 -11.35
C TYR A 50 -4.83 14.99 -11.83
N THR A 51 -4.76 14.41 -13.03
CA THR A 51 -5.86 13.68 -13.66
C THR A 51 -5.34 12.39 -14.26
N ILE A 52 -6.22 11.45 -14.59
CA ILE A 52 -5.85 10.21 -15.25
C ILE A 52 -5.13 10.46 -16.60
N ASP A 53 -5.44 11.55 -17.29
CA ASP A 53 -4.85 11.88 -18.59
C ASP A 53 -3.42 12.43 -18.49
N ASN A 54 -3.06 13.05 -17.36
CA ASN A 54 -1.75 13.69 -17.21
C ASN A 54 -0.82 13.01 -16.19
N ILE A 55 -1.33 12.11 -15.36
CA ILE A 55 -0.58 11.52 -14.23
C ILE A 55 0.70 10.79 -14.67
N ARG A 56 0.72 10.22 -15.88
CA ARG A 56 1.91 9.57 -16.44
C ARG A 56 3.13 10.49 -16.44
N ASN A 57 2.96 11.78 -16.70
CA ASN A 57 4.04 12.76 -16.75
C ASN A 57 4.68 13.01 -15.37
N TYR A 58 4.03 12.53 -14.31
CA TYR A 58 4.45 12.69 -12.91
C TYR A 58 4.85 11.36 -12.25
N VAL A 59 5.12 10.32 -13.05
CA VAL A 59 5.62 9.03 -12.55
C VAL A 59 7.13 8.97 -12.73
N VAL A 60 7.85 8.70 -11.65
CA VAL A 60 9.32 8.64 -11.67
C VAL A 60 9.80 7.47 -12.52
N GLY A 61 10.62 7.74 -13.52
CA GLY A 61 11.28 6.72 -14.34
C GLY A 61 10.37 5.98 -15.33
N VAL A 62 9.15 6.45 -15.59
CA VAL A 62 8.18 5.76 -16.46
C VAL A 62 8.66 5.55 -17.90
N ASP A 63 9.42 6.49 -18.45
CA ASP A 63 9.92 6.45 -19.83
C ASP A 63 11.45 6.23 -19.90
N GLU A 64 12.07 5.84 -18.79
CA GLU A 64 13.50 5.54 -18.75
C GLU A 64 13.82 4.25 -19.52
N ASN A 65 14.90 4.32 -20.31
CA ASN A 65 15.37 3.17 -21.06
C ASN A 65 16.10 2.17 -20.15
N VAL A 66 15.77 0.91 -20.30
CA VAL A 66 16.54 -0.21 -19.72
C VAL A 66 17.38 -0.89 -20.79
N GLU A 67 18.52 -1.46 -20.39
CA GLU A 67 19.40 -2.20 -21.29
C GLU A 67 19.04 -3.68 -21.28
N LEU A 68 18.76 -4.22 -22.45
CA LEU A 68 18.44 -5.63 -22.64
C LEU A 68 19.71 -6.50 -22.74
N PRO A 69 19.62 -7.83 -22.59
CA PRO A 69 20.79 -8.73 -22.67
C PRO A 69 21.58 -8.67 -23.98
N ASP A 70 20.96 -8.25 -25.09
CA ASP A 70 21.60 -8.05 -26.39
C ASP A 70 22.27 -6.67 -26.54
N GLY A 71 22.20 -5.81 -25.53
CA GLY A 71 22.74 -4.45 -25.49
C GLY A 71 21.82 -3.38 -26.09
N THR A 72 20.65 -3.74 -26.58
CA THR A 72 19.64 -2.76 -27.02
C THR A 72 19.04 -2.02 -25.82
N LYS A 73 18.55 -0.80 -26.05
CA LYS A 73 17.93 0.04 -25.02
C LYS A 73 16.54 0.46 -25.46
N GLN A 74 15.56 0.26 -24.59
CA GLN A 74 14.18 0.67 -24.84
C GLN A 74 13.44 0.96 -23.52
N PRO A 75 12.34 1.73 -23.54
CA PRO A 75 11.54 1.99 -22.34
C PRO A 75 11.00 0.70 -21.74
N LEU A 76 10.98 0.63 -20.41
CA LEU A 76 10.38 -0.48 -19.69
C LEU A 76 8.86 -0.37 -19.71
N ILE A 77 8.18 -1.41 -20.18
CA ILE A 77 6.74 -1.58 -19.96
C ILE A 77 6.55 -2.26 -18.60
N ASN A 78 6.17 -1.50 -17.60
CA ASN A 78 6.00 -2.04 -16.25
C ASN A 78 4.55 -2.47 -16.01
N PHE A 79 4.31 -3.78 -16.02
CA PHE A 79 3.05 -4.44 -15.71
C PHE A 79 3.14 -5.28 -14.42
N ASP A 80 4.02 -4.93 -13.48
CA ASP A 80 4.14 -5.58 -12.17
C ASP A 80 3.74 -4.65 -11.01
N ASN A 81 2.75 -3.78 -11.21
CA ASN A 81 2.33 -2.77 -10.23
C ASN A 81 1.65 -3.37 -8.99
N ALA A 82 1.02 -4.53 -9.07
CA ALA A 82 0.47 -5.23 -7.91
C ALA A 82 1.56 -5.76 -6.95
N ALA A 83 2.82 -5.83 -7.37
CA ALA A 83 3.95 -6.12 -6.49
C ALA A 83 4.41 -4.85 -5.76
N THR A 84 4.69 -3.79 -6.51
CA THR A 84 5.06 -2.45 -6.02
C THR A 84 4.90 -1.45 -7.17
N THR A 85 4.62 -0.19 -6.85
CA THR A 85 4.50 0.89 -7.84
C THR A 85 5.72 1.81 -7.82
N PRO A 86 6.06 2.46 -8.93
CA PRO A 86 7.04 3.56 -8.94
C PRO A 86 6.53 4.73 -8.10
N SER A 87 7.41 5.62 -7.68
CA SER A 87 7.01 6.85 -7.00
C SER A 87 6.34 7.84 -7.94
N LEU A 88 5.43 8.65 -7.41
CA LEU A 88 5.02 9.89 -8.09
C LEU A 88 6.01 11.03 -7.78
N VAL A 89 6.24 11.91 -8.75
CA VAL A 89 7.10 13.10 -8.59
C VAL A 89 6.64 13.96 -7.40
N PRO A 90 5.34 14.30 -7.24
CA PRO A 90 4.90 15.08 -6.09
C PRO A 90 5.15 14.38 -4.75
N VAL A 91 5.13 13.04 -4.70
CA VAL A 91 5.47 12.27 -3.50
C VAL A 91 6.96 12.41 -3.17
N MET A 92 7.82 12.29 -4.17
CA MET A 92 9.26 12.46 -4.01
C MET A 92 9.60 13.88 -3.57
N ASP A 93 9.05 14.89 -4.23
CA ASP A 93 9.26 16.30 -3.92
C ASP A 93 8.79 16.66 -2.50
N LYS A 94 7.64 16.11 -2.08
CA LYS A 94 7.12 16.32 -0.73
C LYS A 94 8.04 15.72 0.32
N VAL A 95 8.52 14.49 0.11
CA VAL A 95 9.48 13.84 1.01
C VAL A 95 10.77 14.66 1.07
N ASP A 96 11.34 15.07 -0.06
CA ASP A 96 12.57 15.87 -0.11
C ASP A 96 12.42 17.23 0.59
N ALA A 97 11.27 17.86 0.45
CA ALA A 97 10.98 19.14 1.13
C ALA A 97 10.92 18.95 2.66
N GLU A 98 10.19 17.94 3.12
CA GLU A 98 10.00 17.67 4.54
C GLU A 98 11.29 17.18 5.22
N MET A 99 12.15 16.44 4.52
CA MET A 99 13.44 16.00 5.06
C MET A 99 14.38 17.17 5.37
N LYS A 100 14.24 18.34 4.74
CA LYS A 100 15.00 19.56 5.09
C LYS A 100 14.60 20.10 6.48
N MET A 101 13.38 19.82 6.92
CA MET A 101 12.82 20.23 8.21
C MET A 101 12.76 19.07 9.22
N TYR A 102 13.35 17.92 8.89
CA TYR A 102 13.31 16.74 9.75
C TYR A 102 14.00 16.95 11.08
N GLY A 103 13.37 16.48 12.15
CA GLY A 103 13.86 16.41 13.51
C GLY A 103 13.33 15.20 14.26
N SER A 104 13.71 15.04 15.53
CA SER A 104 13.29 13.92 16.38
C SER A 104 11.78 13.99 16.67
N ILE A 105 11.03 12.97 16.28
CA ILE A 105 9.58 12.92 16.44
C ILE A 105 9.22 12.58 17.89
N GLY A 106 8.36 13.40 18.49
CA GLY A 106 7.80 13.18 19.82
C GLY A 106 8.79 13.27 21.00
N ARG A 107 10.07 13.68 20.77
CA ARG A 107 11.13 13.63 21.79
C ARG A 107 12.02 14.87 21.85
N GLY A 108 11.79 15.88 21.04
CA GLY A 108 12.61 17.06 20.93
C GLY A 108 11.86 18.35 21.24
N PHE A 109 12.63 19.42 21.46
CA PHE A 109 12.11 20.78 21.72
C PHE A 109 12.62 21.78 20.69
N SER A 110 13.20 21.32 19.58
CA SER A 110 13.61 22.20 18.48
C SER A 110 12.46 22.43 17.50
N GLN A 111 12.54 23.53 16.73
CA GLN A 111 11.56 23.85 15.71
C GLN A 111 11.38 22.70 14.70
N LYS A 112 12.48 22.06 14.27
CA LYS A 112 12.42 20.90 13.37
C LYS A 112 11.76 19.68 14.02
N SER A 113 12.02 19.46 15.31
CA SER A 113 11.41 18.35 16.04
C SER A 113 9.90 18.53 16.20
N ASN A 114 9.47 19.76 16.51
CA ASN A 114 8.06 20.11 16.62
C ASN A 114 7.38 19.94 15.23
N HIS A 115 7.95 20.54 14.19
CA HIS A 115 7.43 20.40 12.81
C HIS A 115 7.24 18.94 12.40
N SER A 116 8.30 18.10 12.57
CA SER A 116 8.18 16.67 12.22
C SER A 116 7.16 15.93 13.08
N THR A 117 7.00 16.31 14.34
CA THR A 117 6.01 15.71 15.23
C THR A 117 4.59 16.09 14.84
N ASP A 118 4.38 17.35 14.48
CA ASP A 118 3.08 17.87 14.05
C ASP A 118 2.64 17.18 12.74
N ILE A 119 3.49 17.17 11.71
CA ILE A 119 3.21 16.48 10.44
C ILE A 119 2.93 14.98 10.65
N TYR A 120 3.74 14.32 11.48
CA TYR A 120 3.57 12.90 11.78
C TYR A 120 2.21 12.59 12.44
N ASN A 121 1.75 13.45 13.33
CA ASN A 121 0.46 13.30 13.99
C ASN A 121 -0.71 13.70 13.08
N GLU A 122 -0.62 14.80 12.34
CA GLU A 122 -1.64 15.25 11.38
C GLU A 122 -1.90 14.24 10.26
N THR A 123 -0.88 13.46 9.89
CA THR A 123 -1.03 12.40 8.90
C THR A 123 -2.01 11.32 9.36
N ARG A 124 -2.21 11.10 10.67
CA ARG A 124 -3.25 10.17 11.17
C ARG A 124 -4.63 10.60 10.74
N ASP A 125 -4.93 11.90 10.85
CA ASP A 125 -6.20 12.46 10.38
C ASP A 125 -6.35 12.32 8.87
N THR A 126 -5.26 12.43 8.12
CA THR A 126 -5.23 12.20 6.67
C THR A 126 -5.61 10.75 6.33
N VAL A 127 -5.03 9.78 7.04
CA VAL A 127 -5.35 8.34 6.87
C VAL A 127 -6.82 8.07 7.21
N LEU A 128 -7.31 8.56 8.34
CA LEU A 128 -8.71 8.36 8.74
C LEU A 128 -9.69 8.98 7.74
N LYS A 129 -9.40 10.19 7.27
CA LYS A 129 -10.22 10.85 6.22
C LYS A 129 -10.16 10.12 4.88
N PHE A 130 -9.00 9.58 4.51
CA PHE A 130 -8.83 8.82 3.28
C PHE A 130 -9.71 7.57 3.26
N LEU A 131 -9.86 6.91 4.41
CA LEU A 131 -10.65 5.70 4.61
C LEU A 131 -12.08 5.96 5.12
N ASN A 132 -12.53 7.21 5.17
CA ASN A 132 -13.84 7.57 5.73
C ASN A 132 -14.07 6.96 7.13
N ALA A 133 -13.03 6.93 7.97
CA ALA A 133 -13.06 6.42 9.33
C ALA A 133 -13.37 7.55 10.31
N ASP A 134 -14.31 7.32 11.24
CA ASP A 134 -14.70 8.29 12.27
C ASP A 134 -13.59 8.39 13.33
N PRO A 135 -12.95 9.56 13.55
CA PRO A 135 -11.88 9.72 14.52
C PRO A 135 -12.33 9.54 15.98
N ASP A 136 -13.62 9.62 16.27
CA ASP A 136 -14.16 9.35 17.61
C ASP A 136 -14.22 7.84 17.91
N ILE A 137 -14.23 6.99 16.86
CA ILE A 137 -14.28 5.54 16.95
C ILE A 137 -12.90 4.94 16.67
N TYR A 138 -12.20 5.43 15.63
CA TYR A 138 -10.99 4.83 15.09
C TYR A 138 -9.74 5.66 15.35
N THR A 139 -8.63 4.96 15.44
CA THR A 139 -7.29 5.56 15.37
C THR A 139 -6.44 4.79 14.36
N CYS A 140 -5.27 5.33 14.01
CA CYS A 140 -4.31 4.58 13.22
C CYS A 140 -2.92 4.59 13.87
N PHE A 141 -2.19 3.51 13.68
CA PHE A 141 -0.75 3.45 13.93
C PHE A 141 0.00 3.05 12.66
N TYR A 142 1.24 3.54 12.56
CA TYR A 142 2.05 3.35 11.38
C TYR A 142 2.84 2.05 11.44
N VAL A 143 3.01 1.45 10.27
CA VAL A 143 3.73 0.19 10.06
C VAL A 143 4.63 0.30 8.83
N ASN A 144 5.57 -0.63 8.66
CA ASN A 144 6.45 -0.63 7.49
C ASN A 144 5.79 -1.23 6.24
N SER A 145 4.78 -2.07 6.44
CA SER A 145 4.03 -2.73 5.36
C SER A 145 2.75 -3.36 5.91
N THR A 146 1.85 -3.81 5.03
CA THR A 146 0.69 -4.63 5.40
C THR A 146 1.11 -5.88 6.18
N THR A 147 2.22 -6.53 5.79
CA THR A 147 2.75 -7.71 6.52
C THR A 147 3.11 -7.35 7.97
N ASP A 148 3.79 -6.22 8.21
CA ASP A 148 4.10 -5.74 9.56
C ASP A 148 2.81 -5.45 10.34
N GLY A 149 1.84 -4.79 9.71
CA GLY A 149 0.55 -4.44 10.33
C GLY A 149 -0.28 -5.67 10.72
N LEU A 150 -0.42 -6.63 9.82
CA LEU A 150 -1.18 -7.87 10.07
C LEU A 150 -0.51 -8.72 11.18
N ASN A 151 0.82 -8.81 11.20
CA ASN A 151 1.52 -9.49 12.28
C ASN A 151 1.33 -8.79 13.63
N LYS A 152 1.40 -7.45 13.68
CA LYS A 152 1.13 -6.69 14.90
C LYS A 152 -0.30 -6.86 15.39
N LEU A 153 -1.29 -6.84 14.48
CA LEU A 153 -2.68 -7.11 14.84
C LEU A 153 -2.85 -8.54 15.35
N ALA A 154 -2.35 -9.53 14.63
CA ALA A 154 -2.47 -10.92 15.05
C ALA A 154 -1.80 -11.15 16.43
N SER A 155 -0.63 -10.53 16.67
CA SER A 155 0.03 -10.59 17.98
C SER A 155 -0.75 -9.91 19.10
N ALA A 156 -1.46 -8.83 18.79
CA ALA A 156 -2.25 -8.09 19.77
C ALA A 156 -3.60 -8.79 20.07
N LEU A 157 -4.29 -9.27 19.01
CA LEU A 157 -5.67 -9.72 19.08
C LEU A 157 -5.82 -11.22 19.37
N VAL A 158 -4.82 -12.04 19.02
CA VAL A 158 -4.82 -13.49 19.32
C VAL A 158 -4.26 -13.69 20.74
N GLU A 159 -5.11 -14.17 21.62
CA GLU A 159 -4.79 -14.38 23.06
C GLU A 159 -4.38 -15.82 23.38
N SER A 160 -4.76 -16.76 22.52
CA SER A 160 -4.57 -18.20 22.73
C SER A 160 -4.44 -18.96 21.40
N GLU A 161 -3.66 -20.05 21.40
CA GLU A 161 -3.63 -21.02 20.30
C GLU A 161 -4.98 -21.70 20.03
N ASP A 162 -5.90 -21.64 21.00
CA ASP A 162 -7.28 -22.15 20.87
C ASP A 162 -8.25 -21.15 20.24
N ASP A 163 -7.86 -19.90 20.08
CA ASP A 163 -8.66 -18.90 19.36
C ASP A 163 -8.93 -19.38 17.94
N LEU A 164 -10.11 -19.03 17.43
CA LEU A 164 -10.54 -19.42 16.10
C LEU A 164 -10.72 -18.18 15.22
N ILE A 165 -10.02 -18.19 14.09
CA ILE A 165 -10.12 -17.16 13.04
C ILE A 165 -10.69 -17.82 11.79
N LEU A 166 -11.59 -17.10 11.10
CA LEU A 166 -12.06 -17.47 9.77
C LEU A 166 -11.32 -16.62 8.74
N ALA A 167 -10.64 -17.26 7.80
CA ALA A 167 -10.01 -16.64 6.65
C ALA A 167 -10.66 -17.17 5.35
N THR A 168 -10.21 -16.67 4.21
CA THR A 168 -10.63 -17.20 2.91
C THR A 168 -9.44 -17.81 2.14
N ARG A 169 -9.74 -18.54 1.07
CA ARG A 169 -8.67 -19.13 0.24
C ARG A 169 -7.99 -18.15 -0.70
N ILE A 170 -8.51 -16.92 -0.82
CA ILE A 170 -7.91 -15.89 -1.69
C ILE A 170 -6.82 -15.07 -0.99
N GLU A 171 -6.52 -15.35 0.28
CA GLU A 171 -5.63 -14.51 1.09
C GLU A 171 -4.18 -14.51 0.59
N HIS A 172 -3.57 -13.32 0.65
CA HIS A 172 -2.13 -13.20 0.57
C HIS A 172 -1.49 -13.85 1.81
N HIS A 173 -0.29 -14.43 1.67
CA HIS A 173 0.43 -15.07 2.77
C HIS A 173 0.57 -14.18 4.02
N ALA A 174 0.66 -12.86 3.85
CA ALA A 174 0.73 -11.95 4.99
C ALA A 174 -0.52 -12.02 5.88
N ASN A 175 -1.70 -12.19 5.27
CA ASN A 175 -2.97 -12.29 5.99
C ASN A 175 -3.23 -13.71 6.51
N ASP A 176 -2.84 -14.73 5.76
CA ASP A 176 -2.96 -16.14 6.18
C ASP A 176 -1.97 -16.48 7.31
N LEU A 177 -0.67 -16.33 7.08
CA LEU A 177 0.38 -16.84 7.98
C LEU A 177 0.44 -16.05 9.30
N SER A 178 0.11 -14.77 9.30
CA SER A 178 0.09 -13.97 10.54
C SER A 178 -0.85 -14.54 11.59
N CYS A 179 -1.97 -15.15 11.18
CA CYS A 179 -2.94 -15.81 12.05
C CYS A 179 -2.61 -17.29 12.24
N ARG A 180 -2.35 -18.01 11.16
CA ARG A 180 -2.16 -19.46 11.14
C ARG A 180 -1.00 -19.96 12.02
N GLU A 181 0.03 -19.15 12.19
CA GLU A 181 1.17 -19.45 13.07
C GLU A 181 0.89 -19.15 14.56
N ARG A 182 -0.30 -18.57 14.89
CA ARG A 182 -0.64 -18.17 16.25
C ARG A 182 -1.87 -18.84 16.83
N CYS A 183 -2.81 -19.27 15.98
CA CYS A 183 -4.08 -19.85 16.42
C CYS A 183 -4.69 -20.78 15.37
N LYS A 184 -5.90 -21.28 15.66
CA LYS A 184 -6.66 -22.10 14.72
C LYS A 184 -7.29 -21.23 13.64
N VAL A 185 -7.13 -21.62 12.37
CA VAL A 185 -7.73 -20.94 11.22
C VAL A 185 -8.60 -21.92 10.45
N ILE A 186 -9.84 -21.53 10.17
CA ILE A 186 -10.73 -22.21 9.22
C ILE A 186 -10.88 -21.34 7.97
N TYR A 187 -11.17 -21.98 6.83
CA TYR A 187 -11.11 -21.30 5.55
C TYR A 187 -12.41 -21.45 4.78
N ALA A 188 -12.99 -20.33 4.36
CA ALA A 188 -14.04 -20.32 3.37
C ALA A 188 -13.46 -20.56 1.96
N GLU A 189 -14.12 -21.38 1.20
CA GLU A 189 -13.68 -21.81 -0.13
C GLU A 189 -14.08 -20.79 -1.21
N VAL A 190 -13.52 -21.01 -2.40
CA VAL A 190 -13.83 -20.26 -3.61
C VAL A 190 -14.54 -21.15 -4.61
N ASP A 191 -15.30 -20.51 -5.51
CA ASP A 191 -15.93 -21.20 -6.63
C ASP A 191 -14.93 -21.59 -7.73
N GLU A 192 -15.40 -22.23 -8.79
CA GLU A 192 -14.58 -22.66 -9.93
C GLU A 192 -13.92 -21.49 -10.69
N GLN A 193 -14.44 -20.28 -10.53
CA GLN A 193 -13.88 -19.06 -11.13
C GLN A 193 -12.96 -18.30 -10.15
N GLY A 194 -12.81 -18.82 -8.92
CA GLY A 194 -11.96 -18.24 -7.87
C GLY A 194 -12.62 -17.12 -7.07
N ARG A 195 -13.94 -16.95 -7.13
CA ARG A 195 -14.68 -15.99 -6.31
C ARG A 195 -14.93 -16.55 -4.93
N VAL A 196 -14.93 -15.68 -3.94
CA VAL A 196 -15.30 -16.04 -2.56
C VAL A 196 -16.76 -16.52 -2.52
N ILE A 197 -16.98 -17.67 -1.90
CA ILE A 197 -18.31 -18.22 -1.65
C ILE A 197 -18.82 -17.64 -0.33
N TYR A 198 -19.61 -16.57 -0.37
CA TYR A 198 -20.14 -15.90 0.83
C TYR A 198 -21.02 -16.84 1.69
N GLU A 199 -21.76 -17.73 1.04
CA GLU A 199 -22.58 -18.76 1.69
C GLU A 199 -21.72 -19.73 2.52
N ASP A 200 -20.46 -19.95 2.13
CA ASP A 200 -19.51 -20.77 2.88
C ASP A 200 -18.99 -20.03 4.13
N ILE A 201 -18.78 -18.70 4.03
CA ILE A 201 -18.47 -17.85 5.19
C ILE A 201 -19.59 -17.96 6.22
N GLU A 202 -20.84 -17.76 5.80
CA GLU A 202 -22.03 -17.84 6.67
C GLU A 202 -22.19 -19.22 7.30
N ARG A 203 -21.99 -20.29 6.52
CA ARG A 203 -21.99 -21.67 7.02
C ARG A 203 -20.96 -21.88 8.12
N LEU A 204 -19.69 -21.47 7.87
CA LEU A 204 -18.60 -21.64 8.84
C LEU A 204 -18.82 -20.85 10.12
N LEU A 205 -19.35 -19.62 10.03
CA LEU A 205 -19.74 -18.82 11.19
C LEU A 205 -20.84 -19.50 12.00
N THR A 206 -21.87 -20.02 11.33
CA THR A 206 -22.99 -20.75 11.97
C THR A 206 -22.51 -22.03 12.65
N GLU A 207 -21.68 -22.85 11.98
CA GLU A 207 -21.14 -24.08 12.55
C GLU A 207 -20.21 -23.83 13.76
N ASN A 208 -19.64 -22.63 13.85
CA ASN A 208 -18.75 -22.20 14.92
C ASN A 208 -19.33 -21.01 15.71
N GLU A 209 -20.64 -20.96 15.87
CA GLU A 209 -21.35 -19.87 16.53
C GLU A 209 -20.70 -19.42 17.84
N GLY A 210 -20.38 -18.12 17.92
CA GLY A 210 -19.74 -17.49 19.08
C GLY A 210 -18.31 -17.93 19.38
N LYS A 211 -17.66 -18.73 18.51
CA LYS A 211 -16.25 -19.16 18.69
C LYS A 211 -15.28 -18.43 17.82
N VAL A 212 -15.72 -18.01 16.63
CA VAL A 212 -14.88 -17.20 15.70
C VAL A 212 -14.70 -15.81 16.32
N LYS A 213 -13.48 -15.43 16.62
CA LYS A 213 -13.17 -14.10 17.15
C LYS A 213 -13.06 -13.05 16.05
N TYR A 214 -12.39 -13.43 14.96
CA TYR A 214 -12.14 -12.54 13.83
C TYR A 214 -12.38 -13.25 12.50
N VAL A 215 -12.95 -12.53 11.54
CA VAL A 215 -12.91 -12.88 10.11
C VAL A 215 -11.83 -12.03 9.47
N THR A 216 -10.87 -12.63 8.78
CA THR A 216 -9.83 -11.91 8.06
C THR A 216 -9.96 -12.13 6.55
N ILE A 217 -9.94 -11.03 5.76
CA ILE A 217 -10.25 -11.08 4.33
C ILE A 217 -9.53 -9.98 3.56
N THR A 218 -9.06 -10.29 2.34
CA THR A 218 -8.53 -9.29 1.44
C THR A 218 -9.65 -8.52 0.72
N ALA A 219 -9.51 -7.20 0.64
CA ALA A 219 -10.47 -6.36 -0.07
C ALA A 219 -10.36 -6.45 -1.60
N ALA A 220 -9.17 -6.80 -2.11
CA ALA A 220 -8.98 -7.08 -3.53
C ALA A 220 -7.86 -8.11 -3.72
N SER A 221 -8.13 -9.13 -4.54
CA SER A 221 -7.17 -10.19 -4.81
C SER A 221 -5.99 -9.69 -5.64
N ASN A 222 -4.78 -9.99 -5.18
CA ASN A 222 -3.55 -9.73 -5.93
C ASN A 222 -3.31 -10.78 -7.05
N VAL A 223 -4.17 -11.77 -7.20
CA VAL A 223 -4.09 -12.83 -8.23
C VAL A 223 -5.08 -12.57 -9.36
N THR A 224 -6.38 -12.49 -9.05
CA THR A 224 -7.45 -12.32 -10.03
C THR A 224 -7.96 -10.89 -10.16
N GLY A 225 -7.56 -10.03 -9.22
CA GLY A 225 -8.05 -8.66 -9.15
C GLY A 225 -9.46 -8.51 -8.56
N TYR A 226 -10.16 -9.59 -8.22
CA TYR A 226 -11.52 -9.52 -7.69
C TYR A 226 -11.60 -8.64 -6.46
N VAL A 227 -12.56 -7.73 -6.46
CA VAL A 227 -12.93 -6.90 -5.31
C VAL A 227 -13.95 -7.67 -4.46
N THR A 228 -13.64 -7.81 -3.19
CA THR A 228 -14.50 -8.50 -2.22
C THR A 228 -15.48 -7.53 -1.61
N ASP A 229 -16.75 -7.94 -1.45
CA ASP A 229 -17.73 -7.19 -0.68
C ASP A 229 -17.49 -7.39 0.82
N VAL A 230 -16.49 -6.66 1.32
CA VAL A 230 -16.05 -6.77 2.73
C VAL A 230 -17.11 -6.26 3.72
N HIS A 231 -18.00 -5.34 3.29
CA HIS A 231 -19.09 -4.86 4.12
C HIS A 231 -20.15 -5.94 4.35
N ARG A 232 -20.45 -6.73 3.31
CA ARG A 232 -21.30 -7.94 3.46
C ARG A 232 -20.67 -8.93 4.44
N VAL A 233 -19.35 -9.12 4.37
CA VAL A 233 -18.63 -10.02 5.30
C VAL A 233 -18.60 -9.46 6.72
N ALA A 234 -18.43 -8.14 6.88
CA ALA A 234 -18.53 -7.47 8.19
C ALA A 234 -19.89 -7.75 8.85
N LYS A 235 -20.98 -7.58 8.11
CA LYS A 235 -22.34 -7.88 8.59
C LYS A 235 -22.51 -9.32 9.04
N MET A 236 -21.99 -10.28 8.26
CA MET A 236 -22.00 -11.69 8.64
C MET A 236 -21.20 -11.92 9.92
N ALA A 237 -19.97 -11.41 10.00
CA ALA A 237 -19.12 -11.55 11.16
C ALA A 237 -19.77 -10.98 12.43
N HIS A 238 -20.28 -9.76 12.37
CA HIS A 238 -20.94 -9.09 13.50
C HIS A 238 -22.21 -9.82 13.95
N ALA A 239 -22.99 -10.39 13.02
CA ALA A 239 -24.18 -11.18 13.35
C ALA A 239 -23.85 -12.40 14.21
N HIS A 240 -22.63 -12.95 14.10
CA HIS A 240 -22.13 -14.09 14.87
C HIS A 240 -21.16 -13.69 16.01
N GLY A 241 -21.05 -12.38 16.32
CA GLY A 241 -20.21 -11.87 17.40
C GLY A 241 -18.71 -11.82 17.09
N ALA A 242 -18.32 -12.03 15.83
CA ALA A 242 -16.94 -11.88 15.36
C ALA A 242 -16.69 -10.45 14.86
N ARG A 243 -15.43 -10.01 14.84
CA ARG A 243 -14.97 -8.77 14.19
C ARG A 243 -14.29 -9.05 12.86
N ILE A 244 -14.10 -8.01 12.04
CA ILE A 244 -13.49 -8.14 10.72
C ILE A 244 -12.12 -7.44 10.64
N ILE A 245 -11.14 -8.12 10.04
CA ILE A 245 -9.83 -7.56 9.66
C ILE A 245 -9.74 -7.58 8.14
N VAL A 246 -9.55 -6.41 7.53
CA VAL A 246 -9.47 -6.26 6.07
C VAL A 246 -8.03 -5.99 5.66
N ASP A 247 -7.47 -6.88 4.82
CA ASP A 247 -6.24 -6.61 4.07
C ASP A 247 -6.57 -5.70 2.88
N GLY A 248 -6.21 -4.43 3.02
CA GLY A 248 -6.42 -3.39 2.02
C GLY A 248 -5.23 -3.16 1.08
N ALA A 249 -4.22 -4.03 1.07
CA ALA A 249 -2.95 -3.81 0.37
C ALA A 249 -3.10 -3.51 -1.14
N GLN A 250 -4.08 -4.11 -1.80
CA GLN A 250 -4.36 -3.84 -3.20
C GLN A 250 -5.38 -2.71 -3.38
N ILE A 251 -6.48 -2.75 -2.66
CA ILE A 251 -7.64 -1.87 -2.92
C ILE A 251 -7.31 -0.38 -2.81
N VAL A 252 -6.40 0.02 -1.90
CA VAL A 252 -6.11 1.44 -1.58
C VAL A 252 -5.59 2.28 -2.75
N ALA A 253 -5.02 1.64 -3.78
CA ALA A 253 -4.51 2.33 -4.97
C ALA A 253 -5.52 2.35 -6.13
N HIS A 254 -6.59 1.56 -6.04
CA HIS A 254 -7.45 1.24 -7.18
C HIS A 254 -8.90 1.69 -7.01
N ARG A 255 -9.38 1.77 -5.76
CA ARG A 255 -10.80 2.12 -5.46
C ARG A 255 -10.86 3.00 -4.23
N GLU A 256 -11.84 3.86 -4.19
CA GLU A 256 -12.21 4.52 -2.94
C GLU A 256 -12.68 3.46 -1.95
N PHE A 257 -12.18 3.55 -0.73
CA PHE A 257 -12.54 2.62 0.34
C PHE A 257 -13.11 3.39 1.53
N SER A 258 -14.17 2.85 2.11
CA SER A 258 -14.79 3.39 3.32
C SER A 258 -14.78 2.33 4.41
N MET A 259 -14.32 2.69 5.61
CA MET A 259 -14.50 1.84 6.78
C MET A 259 -15.95 1.82 7.26
N LYS A 260 -16.70 2.86 6.89
CA LYS A 260 -18.11 3.00 7.23
C LYS A 260 -18.98 2.30 6.18
N GLY A 261 -19.81 1.34 6.62
CA GLY A 261 -20.81 0.67 5.80
C GLY A 261 -22.10 1.48 5.63
N ALA A 262 -23.08 0.89 4.96
CA ALA A 262 -24.40 1.49 4.82
C ALA A 262 -25.17 1.48 6.16
N THR A 263 -24.89 0.51 7.02
CA THR A 263 -25.43 0.37 8.37
C THR A 263 -24.29 0.05 9.34
N PRO A 264 -24.40 0.36 10.66
CA PRO A 264 -23.32 0.14 11.62
C PRO A 264 -22.85 -1.32 11.74
N ASP A 265 -23.69 -2.29 11.41
CA ASP A 265 -23.34 -3.72 11.38
C ASP A 265 -22.51 -4.10 10.14
N GLU A 266 -22.33 -3.19 9.21
CA GLU A 266 -21.47 -3.32 8.02
C GLU A 266 -20.16 -2.56 8.16
N ASP A 267 -19.91 -1.85 9.27
CA ASP A 267 -18.68 -1.11 9.50
C ASP A 267 -17.47 -2.07 9.60
N ILE A 268 -16.31 -1.64 9.09
CA ILE A 268 -15.09 -2.43 9.14
C ILE A 268 -14.36 -2.15 10.46
N ASP A 269 -14.00 -3.19 11.22
CA ASP A 269 -13.27 -3.01 12.48
C ASP A 269 -11.81 -2.64 12.24
N PHE A 270 -11.08 -3.44 11.45
CA PHE A 270 -9.66 -3.21 11.19
C PHE A 270 -9.36 -3.18 9.69
N PHE A 271 -8.50 -2.25 9.30
CA PHE A 271 -8.02 -2.11 7.93
C PHE A 271 -6.51 -1.92 7.91
N VAL A 272 -5.81 -2.69 7.07
CA VAL A 272 -4.34 -2.68 6.99
C VAL A 272 -3.89 -2.50 5.55
N PHE A 273 -2.94 -1.60 5.30
CA PHE A 273 -2.43 -1.36 3.96
C PHE A 273 -0.96 -0.92 3.92
N SER A 274 -0.37 -0.94 2.73
CA SER A 274 1.01 -0.52 2.44
C SER A 274 1.05 0.64 1.47
N ALA A 275 1.93 1.59 1.70
CA ALA A 275 2.13 2.75 0.84
C ALA A 275 2.89 2.42 -0.47
N HIS A 276 3.75 1.39 -0.48
CA HIS A 276 4.57 1.05 -1.65
C HIS A 276 3.78 0.53 -2.86
N LYS A 277 2.49 0.17 -2.68
CA LYS A 277 1.57 -0.21 -3.76
C LYS A 277 0.69 0.95 -4.21
N MET A 278 0.76 2.08 -3.50
CA MET A 278 0.04 3.32 -3.82
C MET A 278 1.00 4.48 -4.11
N TYR A 279 2.03 4.19 -4.89
CA TYR A 279 2.99 5.18 -5.44
C TYR A 279 3.89 5.88 -4.41
N SER A 280 4.10 5.28 -3.24
CA SER A 280 5.02 5.78 -2.21
C SER A 280 5.99 4.69 -1.73
N PRO A 281 7.09 4.41 -2.46
CA PRO A 281 8.02 3.31 -2.18
C PRO A 281 9.04 3.61 -1.06
N TYR A 282 8.69 4.48 -0.10
CA TYR A 282 9.59 4.88 1.01
C TYR A 282 9.46 3.98 2.25
N GLY A 283 8.79 2.85 2.12
CA GLY A 283 8.34 2.05 3.26
C GLY A 283 7.21 2.80 3.98
N GLY A 284 6.34 2.08 4.59
CA GLY A 284 5.22 2.68 5.29
C GLY A 284 3.90 2.03 4.95
N GLY A 285 2.97 2.25 5.81
CA GLY A 285 1.61 1.77 5.78
C GLY A 285 0.93 2.12 7.08
N ALA A 286 -0.30 1.75 7.23
CA ALA A 286 -1.03 1.98 8.47
C ALA A 286 -1.97 0.81 8.79
N VAL A 287 -2.22 0.67 10.07
CA VAL A 287 -3.32 -0.11 10.64
C VAL A 287 -4.33 0.89 11.17
N VAL A 288 -5.57 0.80 10.73
CA VAL A 288 -6.69 1.54 11.29
C VAL A 288 -7.55 0.57 12.07
N GLY A 289 -7.92 0.94 13.31
CA GLY A 289 -8.74 0.10 14.18
C GLY A 289 -9.42 0.90 15.28
N PRO A 290 -10.42 0.32 15.97
CA PRO A 290 -11.17 1.02 16.99
C PRO A 290 -10.32 1.30 18.24
N TRP A 291 -10.46 2.51 18.78
CA TRP A 291 -9.78 2.93 20.01
C TRP A 291 -10.03 1.94 21.15
N GLU A 292 -11.30 1.56 21.32
CA GLU A 292 -11.73 0.69 22.41
C GLU A 292 -10.97 -0.64 22.43
N GLU A 293 -10.72 -1.22 21.26
CA GLU A 293 -10.00 -2.48 21.13
C GLU A 293 -8.48 -2.28 21.29
N LEU A 294 -7.91 -1.34 20.53
CA LEU A 294 -6.45 -1.15 20.49
C LEU A 294 -5.84 -0.73 21.84
N VAL A 295 -6.60 -0.09 22.72
CA VAL A 295 -6.09 0.29 24.06
C VAL A 295 -6.03 -0.88 25.05
N GLN A 296 -6.67 -2.01 24.76
CA GLN A 296 -6.73 -3.17 25.63
C GLN A 296 -5.57 -4.14 25.43
N HIS A 297 -4.88 -4.04 24.29
CA HIS A 297 -3.84 -4.98 23.89
C HIS A 297 -2.44 -4.39 23.96
N MET A 298 -1.45 -5.27 23.98
CA MET A 298 -0.03 -4.92 24.03
C MET A 298 0.63 -5.20 22.67
N PRO A 299 1.65 -4.42 22.30
CA PRO A 299 2.33 -4.59 21.01
C PRO A 299 3.23 -5.83 21.02
N GLU A 300 3.57 -6.31 19.83
CA GLU A 300 4.56 -7.37 19.63
C GLU A 300 5.99 -6.91 19.99
N PHE A 301 6.33 -5.65 19.70
CA PHE A 301 7.68 -5.11 19.90
C PHE A 301 7.73 -4.13 21.06
N TYR A 302 8.72 -4.32 21.93
CA TYR A 302 8.98 -3.48 23.07
C TYR A 302 10.26 -2.65 22.87
N GLY A 303 10.23 -1.37 23.27
CA GLY A 303 11.40 -0.51 23.14
C GLY A 303 11.16 0.95 23.49
N GLY A 304 12.09 1.78 23.07
CA GLY A 304 11.95 3.24 23.26
C GLY A 304 10.79 3.81 22.41
N GLY A 305 10.18 4.87 22.90
CA GLY A 305 9.05 5.55 22.23
C GLY A 305 7.69 5.18 22.78
N ILE A 306 7.49 3.95 23.20
CA ILE A 306 6.20 3.41 23.65
C ILE A 306 6.01 3.47 25.18
N VAL A 307 7.01 3.95 25.91
CA VAL A 307 6.98 3.99 27.40
C VAL A 307 6.76 5.41 27.93
N LYS A 308 6.02 5.52 29.03
CA LYS A 308 5.87 6.74 29.85
C LYS A 308 6.92 6.77 30.95
N LEU A 309 7.19 5.63 31.60
CA LEU A 309 8.11 5.47 32.69
C LEU A 309 8.66 4.05 32.74
N VAL A 310 9.96 3.90 32.95
CA VAL A 310 10.61 2.61 33.24
C VAL A 310 11.28 2.70 34.59
N ARG A 311 11.02 1.73 35.48
CA ARG A 311 11.70 1.54 36.78
C ARG A 311 12.35 0.16 36.78
N ASP A 312 13.24 -0.08 37.76
CA ASP A 312 13.97 -1.36 37.84
C ASP A 312 13.04 -2.59 37.97
N TYR A 313 11.81 -2.40 38.40
CA TYR A 313 10.87 -3.46 38.71
C TYR A 313 9.56 -3.41 37.92
N ASP A 314 9.28 -2.33 37.17
CA ASP A 314 8.08 -2.22 36.33
C ASP A 314 8.22 -1.23 35.16
N VAL A 315 7.25 -1.27 34.24
CA VAL A 315 7.15 -0.39 33.07
C VAL A 315 5.72 0.16 32.96
N VAL A 316 5.61 1.47 32.74
CA VAL A 316 4.35 2.13 32.38
C VAL A 316 4.40 2.47 30.91
N TYR A 317 3.56 1.83 30.13
CA TYR A 317 3.47 2.04 28.68
C TYR A 317 2.57 3.23 28.32
N LYS A 318 2.74 3.76 27.13
CA LYS A 318 1.77 4.66 26.50
C LYS A 318 0.52 3.87 26.11
N SER A 319 -0.50 4.58 25.67
CA SER A 319 -1.70 4.00 25.09
C SER A 319 -1.55 3.87 23.56
N ALA A 320 -2.52 3.24 22.88
CA ALA A 320 -2.68 3.36 21.45
C ALA A 320 -2.78 4.86 21.04
N PRO A 321 -2.36 5.25 19.83
CA PRO A 321 -1.67 4.41 18.84
C PRO A 321 -0.17 4.23 19.12
N GLU A 322 0.46 5.08 19.96
CA GLU A 322 1.91 5.16 20.11
C GLU A 322 2.53 3.89 20.72
N VAL A 323 1.76 3.10 21.46
CA VAL A 323 2.26 1.83 22.03
C VAL A 323 2.64 0.82 20.93
N TYR A 324 2.07 0.93 19.72
CA TYR A 324 2.35 0.07 18.57
C TYR A 324 3.54 0.56 17.71
N GLU A 325 4.12 1.71 18.03
CA GLU A 325 5.16 2.38 17.25
C GLU A 325 6.50 2.42 17.98
N ALA A 326 7.03 1.25 18.33
CA ALA A 326 8.31 1.16 19.04
C ALA A 326 9.48 1.61 18.15
N GLY A 327 10.41 2.36 18.73
CA GLY A 327 11.60 2.81 18.03
C GLY A 327 11.50 4.24 17.49
N SER A 328 12.31 4.54 16.47
CA SER A 328 12.24 5.80 15.73
C SER A 328 11.31 5.61 14.52
N PRO A 329 10.30 6.48 14.35
CA PRO A 329 9.33 6.35 13.27
C PRO A 329 9.93 6.54 11.88
N ASN A 330 9.34 5.89 10.88
CA ASN A 330 9.64 6.12 9.47
C ASN A 330 8.92 7.39 8.96
N TYR A 331 9.52 8.55 9.19
CA TYR A 331 8.94 9.83 8.80
C TYR A 331 8.75 9.96 7.28
N ALA A 332 9.76 9.59 6.49
CA ALA A 332 9.70 9.68 5.04
C ALA A 332 8.56 8.82 4.46
N GLY A 333 8.37 7.61 5.00
CA GLY A 333 7.27 6.73 4.60
C GLY A 333 5.89 7.30 4.92
N VAL A 334 5.74 7.93 6.09
CA VAL A 334 4.48 8.56 6.51
C VAL A 334 4.15 9.78 5.64
N VAL A 335 5.12 10.65 5.41
CA VAL A 335 4.97 11.85 4.55
C VAL A 335 4.62 11.44 3.11
N GLY A 336 5.38 10.50 2.54
CA GLY A 336 5.13 10.02 1.18
C GLY A 336 3.77 9.35 1.02
N MET A 337 3.34 8.59 2.03
CA MET A 337 2.02 7.97 2.06
C MET A 337 0.89 9.00 2.03
N ALA A 338 0.99 10.05 2.86
CA ALA A 338 -0.02 11.12 2.90
C ALA A 338 -0.13 11.85 1.57
N GLU A 339 1.01 12.16 0.94
CA GLU A 339 1.02 12.83 -0.36
C GLU A 339 0.47 11.93 -1.47
N ALA A 340 0.79 10.64 -1.46
CA ALA A 340 0.20 9.68 -2.41
C ALA A 340 -1.32 9.61 -2.27
N MET A 341 -1.85 9.59 -1.05
CA MET A 341 -3.30 9.66 -0.79
C MET A 341 -3.92 10.93 -1.36
N ARG A 342 -3.27 12.08 -1.20
CA ARG A 342 -3.73 13.35 -1.75
C ARG A 342 -3.82 13.29 -3.28
N VAL A 343 -2.76 12.82 -3.94
CA VAL A 343 -2.72 12.74 -5.41
C VAL A 343 -3.75 11.76 -5.95
N LEU A 344 -3.89 10.57 -5.35
CA LEU A 344 -4.88 9.58 -5.78
C LEU A 344 -6.32 10.11 -5.65
N LYS A 345 -6.63 10.82 -4.57
CA LYS A 345 -7.95 11.47 -4.41
C LYS A 345 -8.17 12.57 -5.46
N GLU A 346 -7.14 13.30 -5.83
CA GLU A 346 -7.23 14.35 -6.84
C GLU A 346 -7.43 13.77 -8.24
N VAL A 347 -6.71 12.69 -8.60
CA VAL A 347 -6.96 11.93 -9.85
C VAL A 347 -8.39 11.37 -9.89
N GLY A 348 -8.89 10.92 -8.75
CA GLY A 348 -10.24 10.41 -8.58
C GLY A 348 -10.34 8.90 -8.86
N PHE A 349 -10.88 8.17 -7.88
CA PHE A 349 -10.96 6.70 -7.95
C PHE A 349 -11.92 6.17 -9.02
N ASP A 350 -12.96 6.93 -9.38
CA ASP A 350 -13.83 6.58 -10.50
C ASP A 350 -13.06 6.62 -11.84
N ALA A 351 -12.25 7.65 -12.05
CA ALA A 351 -11.41 7.75 -13.24
C ALA A 351 -10.36 6.63 -13.29
N ILE A 352 -9.73 6.31 -12.16
CA ILE A 352 -8.80 5.17 -12.03
C ILE A 352 -9.51 3.86 -12.38
N SER A 353 -10.70 3.63 -11.82
CA SER A 353 -11.49 2.44 -12.07
C SER A 353 -11.83 2.23 -13.55
N GLU A 354 -12.34 3.28 -14.19
CA GLU A 354 -12.69 3.22 -15.62
C GLU A 354 -11.46 3.02 -16.51
N HIS A 355 -10.35 3.67 -16.19
CA HIS A 355 -9.08 3.48 -16.88
C HIS A 355 -8.61 2.01 -16.81
N GLU A 356 -8.62 1.42 -15.62
CA GLU A 356 -8.25 0.02 -15.44
C GLU A 356 -9.17 -0.95 -16.20
N LYS A 357 -10.47 -0.67 -16.25
CA LYS A 357 -11.42 -1.47 -17.05
C LYS A 357 -11.10 -1.44 -18.54
N VAL A 358 -10.72 -0.27 -19.08
CA VAL A 358 -10.29 -0.14 -20.48
C VAL A 358 -9.06 -1.03 -20.74
N LEU A 359 -8.04 -0.95 -19.87
CA LEU A 359 -6.80 -1.73 -20.01
C LEU A 359 -7.05 -3.24 -19.85
N ASN A 360 -7.82 -3.64 -18.83
CA ASN A 360 -8.21 -5.04 -18.62
C ASN A 360 -8.93 -5.61 -19.83
N ARG A 361 -9.94 -4.91 -20.35
CA ARG A 361 -10.71 -5.35 -21.54
C ARG A 361 -9.80 -5.52 -22.74
N ARG A 362 -8.97 -4.50 -23.02
CA ARG A 362 -8.02 -4.54 -24.13
C ARG A 362 -7.07 -5.72 -24.05
N LEU A 363 -6.50 -5.97 -22.88
CA LEU A 363 -5.60 -7.10 -22.65
C LEU A 363 -6.31 -8.44 -22.83
N ILE A 364 -7.47 -8.62 -22.20
CA ILE A 364 -8.24 -9.87 -22.28
C ILE A 364 -8.67 -10.16 -23.71
N GLU A 365 -9.20 -9.17 -24.43
CA GLU A 365 -9.57 -9.33 -25.84
C GLU A 365 -8.36 -9.63 -26.75
N GLY A 366 -7.21 -9.07 -26.42
CA GLY A 366 -5.95 -9.38 -27.09
C GLY A 366 -5.47 -10.80 -26.83
N LEU A 367 -5.48 -11.24 -25.56
CA LEU A 367 -5.08 -12.59 -25.16
C LEU A 367 -5.98 -13.66 -25.78
N LYS A 368 -7.30 -13.44 -25.86
CA LYS A 368 -8.26 -14.37 -26.51
C LYS A 368 -7.98 -14.66 -27.99
N LYS A 369 -7.15 -13.85 -28.65
CA LYS A 369 -6.76 -14.09 -30.06
C LYS A 369 -5.65 -15.13 -30.21
N PHE A 370 -4.97 -15.48 -29.13
CA PHE A 370 -3.92 -16.50 -29.14
C PHE A 370 -4.51 -17.88 -28.83
N ASP A 371 -4.10 -18.86 -29.61
CA ASP A 371 -4.43 -20.25 -29.32
C ASP A 371 -3.80 -20.73 -28.03
N LYS A 372 -4.47 -21.64 -27.32
CA LYS A 372 -3.99 -22.29 -26.09
C LYS A 372 -3.77 -21.34 -24.90
N VAL A 373 -4.32 -20.13 -24.96
CA VAL A 373 -4.33 -19.24 -23.80
C VAL A 373 -5.27 -19.78 -22.72
N ILE A 374 -4.82 -19.71 -21.48
CA ILE A 374 -5.62 -19.97 -20.28
C ILE A 374 -5.69 -18.64 -19.52
N ILE A 375 -6.85 -18.01 -19.45
CA ILE A 375 -7.07 -16.80 -18.65
C ILE A 375 -7.81 -17.22 -17.38
N TYR A 376 -7.24 -16.90 -16.22
CA TYR A 376 -7.77 -17.32 -14.92
C TYR A 376 -8.80 -16.33 -14.38
N GLY A 377 -9.88 -16.87 -13.84
CA GLY A 377 -11.02 -16.11 -13.33
C GLY A 377 -12.12 -15.86 -14.36
N ASP A 378 -13.18 -15.16 -13.93
CA ASP A 378 -14.29 -14.77 -14.80
C ASP A 378 -13.90 -13.52 -15.61
N TYR A 379 -13.39 -13.73 -16.79
CA TYR A 379 -12.94 -12.67 -17.69
C TYR A 379 -14.04 -12.11 -18.61
N GLU A 380 -15.26 -12.60 -18.51
CA GLU A 380 -16.45 -12.00 -19.16
C GLU A 380 -16.99 -10.82 -18.33
N ASN A 381 -16.88 -10.91 -17.01
CA ASN A 381 -17.23 -9.83 -16.10
C ASN A 381 -15.97 -9.20 -15.50
N ILE A 382 -15.66 -7.96 -15.91
CA ILE A 382 -14.49 -7.20 -15.46
C ILE A 382 -14.82 -6.00 -14.56
N ASP A 383 -16.09 -5.79 -14.25
CA ASP A 383 -16.53 -4.61 -13.48
C ASP A 383 -16.17 -4.70 -12.00
N ASP A 384 -16.00 -5.91 -11.50
CA ASP A 384 -15.75 -6.22 -10.10
C ASP A 384 -14.27 -6.53 -9.80
N ARG A 385 -13.34 -6.01 -10.60
CA ARG A 385 -11.91 -6.22 -10.39
C ARG A 385 -11.08 -4.96 -10.55
N VAL A 386 -9.93 -4.95 -9.91
CA VAL A 386 -8.86 -3.98 -10.12
C VAL A 386 -8.04 -4.33 -11.37
N GLY A 387 -7.09 -3.50 -11.75
CA GLY A 387 -6.25 -3.65 -12.94
C GLY A 387 -5.29 -4.84 -12.88
N VAL A 388 -5.81 -6.07 -12.74
CA VAL A 388 -5.03 -7.32 -12.65
C VAL A 388 -5.61 -8.40 -13.56
N VAL A 389 -4.75 -9.02 -14.38
CA VAL A 389 -5.08 -10.16 -15.23
C VAL A 389 -4.01 -11.22 -15.10
N THR A 390 -4.44 -12.48 -14.85
CA THR A 390 -3.55 -13.64 -14.77
C THR A 390 -3.86 -14.63 -15.87
N PHE A 391 -2.81 -15.18 -16.48
CA PHE A 391 -2.96 -16.10 -17.59
C PHE A 391 -1.76 -17.05 -17.71
N ASN A 392 -1.92 -18.09 -18.49
CA ASN A 392 -0.86 -18.99 -18.97
C ASN A 392 -1.12 -19.39 -20.43
N PHE A 393 -0.21 -20.19 -20.98
CA PHE A 393 -0.39 -20.93 -22.24
C PHE A 393 -0.09 -22.40 -21.98
N GLU A 394 -0.80 -23.29 -22.67
CA GLU A 394 -0.60 -24.74 -22.51
C GLU A 394 0.75 -25.23 -23.03
N ASP A 395 1.31 -24.57 -24.03
CA ASP A 395 2.48 -24.99 -24.79
C ASP A 395 3.78 -24.26 -24.43
N ILE A 396 3.75 -23.32 -23.47
CA ILE A 396 4.95 -22.63 -22.98
C ILE A 396 4.96 -22.52 -21.48
N ASN A 397 6.10 -22.86 -20.86
CA ASN A 397 6.26 -22.70 -19.42
C ASN A 397 6.24 -21.22 -19.01
N SER A 398 5.46 -20.89 -17.99
CA SER A 398 5.30 -19.49 -17.50
C SER A 398 6.62 -18.83 -17.09
N TYR A 399 7.60 -19.60 -16.61
CA TYR A 399 8.93 -19.06 -16.27
C TYR A 399 9.70 -18.64 -17.53
N VAL A 400 9.68 -19.47 -18.55
CA VAL A 400 10.34 -19.18 -19.83
C VAL A 400 9.70 -17.98 -20.49
N LEU A 401 8.35 -17.94 -20.53
CA LEU A 401 7.62 -16.83 -21.12
C LEU A 401 7.89 -15.50 -20.40
N ALA A 402 7.84 -15.48 -19.08
CA ALA A 402 8.15 -14.26 -18.30
C ALA A 402 9.59 -13.77 -18.53
N GLN A 403 10.55 -14.70 -18.63
CA GLN A 403 11.94 -14.37 -18.92
C GLN A 403 12.12 -13.81 -20.34
N GLN A 404 11.43 -14.38 -21.33
CA GLN A 404 11.48 -13.89 -22.71
C GLN A 404 10.84 -12.50 -22.83
N LEU A 405 9.69 -12.27 -22.19
CA LEU A 405 9.04 -10.94 -22.15
C LEU A 405 10.01 -9.87 -21.60
N SER A 406 10.71 -10.17 -20.53
CA SER A 406 11.71 -9.26 -19.96
C SER A 406 12.93 -9.06 -20.87
N ASN A 407 13.51 -10.15 -21.40
CA ASN A 407 14.79 -10.11 -22.11
C ASN A 407 14.70 -9.57 -23.53
N THR A 408 13.54 -9.71 -24.20
CA THR A 408 13.37 -9.28 -25.60
C THR A 408 12.48 -8.05 -25.73
N GLY A 409 11.56 -7.85 -24.79
CA GLY A 409 10.54 -6.80 -24.89
C GLY A 409 10.65 -5.71 -23.84
N ALA A 410 11.60 -5.78 -22.91
CA ALA A 410 11.62 -4.90 -21.72
C ALA A 410 10.27 -4.85 -21.00
N VAL A 411 9.59 -5.99 -20.88
CA VAL A 411 8.29 -6.08 -20.21
C VAL A 411 8.46 -6.69 -18.83
N ALA A 412 8.15 -5.93 -17.79
CA ALA A 412 8.09 -6.44 -16.43
C ALA A 412 6.70 -7.04 -16.16
N THR A 413 6.65 -8.35 -15.91
CA THR A 413 5.47 -9.08 -15.43
C THR A 413 5.83 -9.87 -14.19
N ARG A 414 4.84 -10.30 -13.43
CA ARG A 414 5.09 -11.23 -12.31
C ARG A 414 4.78 -12.66 -12.73
N ARG A 415 5.62 -13.59 -12.27
CA ARG A 415 5.40 -15.01 -12.45
C ARG A 415 5.37 -15.73 -11.11
N GLY A 416 4.55 -16.77 -10.99
CA GLY A 416 4.52 -17.68 -9.85
C GLY A 416 3.17 -17.71 -9.14
N ALA A 417 3.18 -17.88 -7.81
CA ALA A 417 1.98 -17.96 -6.99
C ALA A 417 1.67 -16.64 -6.23
N PHE A 418 2.40 -15.57 -6.47
CA PHE A 418 2.15 -14.20 -5.97
C PHE A 418 1.93 -14.09 -4.47
N CYS A 419 2.62 -14.94 -3.67
CA CYS A 419 2.40 -15.09 -2.23
C CYS A 419 0.95 -15.46 -1.86
N ALA A 420 0.28 -16.26 -2.70
CA ALA A 420 -1.07 -16.77 -2.51
C ALA A 420 -1.16 -18.22 -3.04
N HIS A 421 -0.23 -19.11 -2.61
CA HIS A 421 -0.11 -20.47 -3.12
C HIS A 421 -1.42 -21.26 -3.04
N PRO A 422 -2.16 -21.30 -1.91
CA PRO A 422 -3.40 -22.06 -1.83
C PRO A 422 -4.44 -21.62 -2.86
N TYR A 423 -4.49 -20.32 -3.18
CA TYR A 423 -5.41 -19.77 -4.15
C TYR A 423 -4.98 -20.09 -5.60
N VAL A 424 -3.71 -19.81 -5.94
CA VAL A 424 -3.18 -20.07 -7.28
C VAL A 424 -3.28 -21.54 -7.64
N TRP A 425 -2.97 -22.44 -6.72
CA TRP A 425 -3.05 -23.88 -6.98
C TRP A 425 -4.47 -24.37 -7.18
N ARG A 426 -5.45 -23.84 -6.41
CA ARG A 426 -6.87 -24.11 -6.69
C ARG A 426 -7.29 -23.67 -8.08
N MET A 427 -6.90 -22.46 -8.48
CA MET A 427 -7.18 -21.94 -9.81
C MET A 427 -6.50 -22.74 -10.93
N MET A 428 -5.37 -23.37 -10.66
CA MET A 428 -4.65 -24.25 -11.59
C MET A 428 -5.10 -25.71 -11.51
N GLY A 429 -5.98 -26.08 -10.59
CA GLY A 429 -6.42 -27.45 -10.37
C GLY A 429 -5.35 -28.37 -9.75
N ILE A 430 -4.37 -27.79 -9.02
CA ILE A 430 -3.29 -28.53 -8.36
C ILE A 430 -3.73 -28.87 -6.93
N SER A 431 -3.73 -30.17 -6.61
CA SER A 431 -4.05 -30.64 -5.26
C SER A 431 -2.91 -30.43 -4.27
N ASP A 432 -3.20 -30.48 -2.96
CA ASP A 432 -2.18 -30.37 -1.91
C ASP A 432 -1.16 -31.54 -2.00
N GLU A 433 -1.61 -32.76 -2.41
CA GLU A 433 -0.70 -33.89 -2.64
C GLU A 433 0.22 -33.66 -3.83
N GLU A 434 -0.28 -33.08 -4.92
CA GLU A 434 0.53 -32.71 -6.07
C GLU A 434 1.50 -31.59 -5.71
N ALA A 435 1.04 -30.59 -4.96
CA ALA A 435 1.85 -29.47 -4.50
C ALA A 435 3.07 -29.91 -3.67
N ALA A 436 2.95 -31.00 -2.89
CA ALA A 436 4.08 -31.57 -2.13
C ALA A 436 5.25 -32.01 -3.03
N ASN A 437 5.01 -32.34 -4.29
CA ASN A 437 6.08 -32.70 -5.23
C ASN A 437 6.99 -31.50 -5.59
N TYR A 438 6.53 -30.29 -5.35
CA TYR A 438 7.25 -29.05 -5.68
C TYR A 438 8.04 -28.48 -4.50
N GLU A 439 7.98 -29.08 -3.31
CA GLU A 439 8.63 -28.60 -2.09
C GLU A 439 10.13 -28.32 -2.26
N ASN A 440 10.81 -29.16 -3.04
CA ASN A 440 12.25 -29.06 -3.29
C ASN A 440 12.59 -28.67 -4.75
N CYS A 441 11.60 -28.19 -5.52
CA CYS A 441 11.83 -27.79 -6.90
C CYS A 441 12.48 -26.41 -6.98
N MET A 442 13.29 -26.19 -8.04
CA MET A 442 13.70 -24.85 -8.41
C MET A 442 12.49 -24.08 -8.96
N ASP A 443 12.47 -22.75 -8.78
CA ASP A 443 11.39 -21.87 -9.24
C ASP A 443 10.93 -22.13 -10.67
N ARG A 444 11.85 -22.42 -11.59
CA ARG A 444 11.55 -22.73 -12.99
C ARG A 444 10.65 -23.96 -13.19
N ASN A 445 10.65 -24.89 -12.25
CA ASN A 445 9.90 -26.14 -12.31
C ASN A 445 8.63 -26.09 -11.44
N THR A 446 8.48 -25.06 -10.63
CA THR A 446 7.29 -24.88 -9.79
C THR A 446 6.17 -24.28 -10.64
N PRO A 447 4.96 -24.84 -10.63
CA PRO A 447 3.82 -24.27 -11.33
C PRO A 447 3.54 -22.83 -10.89
N GLY A 448 3.02 -22.04 -11.81
CA GLY A 448 2.66 -20.65 -11.51
C GLY A 448 2.02 -19.98 -12.73
N MET A 449 1.40 -18.86 -12.46
CA MET A 449 0.74 -18.02 -13.48
C MET A 449 1.64 -16.86 -13.88
N ILE A 450 1.35 -16.24 -15.02
CA ILE A 450 1.82 -14.89 -15.37
C ILE A 450 0.76 -13.91 -14.96
N ARG A 451 1.18 -12.83 -14.31
CA ARG A 451 0.31 -11.72 -13.92
C ARG A 451 0.77 -10.44 -14.60
N VAL A 452 -0.16 -9.79 -15.27
CA VAL A 452 -0.10 -8.38 -15.68
C VAL A 452 -0.91 -7.58 -14.68
N SER A 453 -0.34 -6.50 -14.17
CA SER A 453 -1.01 -5.58 -13.24
C SER A 453 -0.70 -4.13 -13.60
N PHE A 454 -1.76 -3.36 -13.81
CA PHE A 454 -1.67 -1.98 -14.27
C PHE A 454 -1.50 -0.99 -13.13
N GLY A 455 -0.69 0.05 -13.38
CA GLY A 455 -0.69 1.29 -12.61
C GLY A 455 -1.52 2.36 -13.33
N ILE A 456 -1.87 3.43 -12.61
CA ILE A 456 -2.67 4.55 -13.14
C ILE A 456 -2.03 5.25 -14.34
N TYR A 457 -0.77 5.00 -14.62
CA TYR A 457 0.03 5.60 -15.68
C TYR A 457 0.18 4.73 -16.93
N ASN A 458 -0.17 3.46 -16.85
CA ASN A 458 -0.12 2.57 -18.01
C ASN A 458 -1.16 2.99 -19.05
N ASN A 459 -0.94 2.67 -20.31
CA ASN A 459 -1.81 3.07 -21.39
C ASN A 459 -2.07 1.95 -22.39
N GLU A 460 -3.04 2.18 -23.27
CA GLU A 460 -3.44 1.20 -24.27
C GLU A 460 -2.31 0.84 -25.26
N ALA A 461 -1.42 1.79 -25.59
CA ALA A 461 -0.29 1.54 -26.49
C ALA A 461 0.72 0.56 -25.87
N GLU A 462 0.92 0.60 -24.55
CA GLU A 462 1.74 -0.38 -23.84
C GLU A 462 1.12 -1.78 -23.87
N VAL A 463 -0.21 -1.88 -23.75
CA VAL A 463 -0.95 -3.16 -23.89
C VAL A 463 -0.80 -3.71 -25.30
N ASP A 464 -0.96 -2.87 -26.33
CA ASP A 464 -0.79 -3.29 -27.72
C ASP A 464 0.64 -3.79 -27.99
N LYS A 465 1.63 -3.05 -27.49
CA LYS A 465 3.03 -3.43 -27.64
C LYS A 465 3.37 -4.72 -26.90
N PHE A 466 2.82 -4.93 -25.72
CA PHE A 466 2.91 -6.19 -25.00
C PHE A 466 2.34 -7.36 -25.81
N LEU A 467 1.15 -7.21 -26.39
CA LEU A 467 0.52 -8.25 -27.19
C LEU A 467 1.30 -8.56 -28.48
N GLU A 468 1.92 -7.56 -29.12
CA GLU A 468 2.83 -7.74 -30.24
C GLU A 468 4.04 -8.58 -29.86
N ILE A 469 4.72 -8.21 -28.76
CA ILE A 469 5.90 -8.93 -28.24
C ILE A 469 5.53 -10.37 -27.86
N LEU A 470 4.43 -10.54 -27.15
CA LEU A 470 3.91 -11.85 -26.78
C LEU A 470 3.67 -12.73 -28.00
N GLY A 471 3.04 -12.19 -29.05
CA GLY A 471 2.82 -12.90 -30.32
C GLY A 471 4.11 -13.37 -30.98
N SER A 472 5.13 -12.52 -31.04
CA SER A 472 6.44 -12.87 -31.59
C SER A 472 7.11 -13.99 -30.80
N ILE A 473 7.09 -13.93 -29.47
CA ILE A 473 7.66 -14.97 -28.59
C ILE A 473 6.96 -16.33 -28.80
N LEU A 474 5.63 -16.33 -28.86
CA LEU A 474 4.86 -17.56 -29.07
C LEU A 474 5.12 -18.18 -30.45
N GLU A 475 5.24 -17.38 -31.48
CA GLU A 475 5.58 -17.82 -32.83
C GLU A 475 6.96 -18.48 -32.88
N GLU A 476 7.98 -17.83 -32.34
CA GLU A 476 9.35 -18.36 -32.26
C GLU A 476 9.42 -19.66 -31.46
N SER A 477 8.73 -19.75 -30.32
CA SER A 477 8.70 -20.95 -29.48
C SER A 477 8.06 -22.15 -30.20
N ARG A 478 6.98 -21.90 -30.96
CA ARG A 478 6.32 -22.94 -31.75
C ARG A 478 7.16 -23.43 -32.92
N GLN A 479 7.86 -22.51 -33.60
CA GLN A 479 8.79 -22.87 -34.68
C GLN A 479 9.97 -23.72 -34.17
N ALA A 480 10.54 -23.36 -33.01
CA ALA A 480 11.61 -24.14 -32.39
C ALA A 480 11.15 -25.59 -32.05
N THR A 481 9.95 -25.74 -31.51
CA THR A 481 9.38 -27.06 -31.18
C THR A 481 9.14 -27.91 -32.43
N LEU A 482 8.72 -27.31 -33.54
CA LEU A 482 8.52 -28.03 -34.84
C LEU A 482 9.86 -28.50 -35.41
N LEU A 483 10.90 -27.66 -35.37
CA LEU A 483 12.24 -28.02 -35.84
C LEU A 483 12.85 -29.17 -35.02
N ASP A 484 12.64 -29.19 -33.71
CA ASP A 484 13.10 -30.28 -32.84
C ASP A 484 12.31 -31.58 -33.09
N ALA A 485 11.02 -31.48 -33.43
CA ALA A 485 10.20 -32.64 -33.79
C ALA A 485 10.59 -33.26 -35.14
N GLU A 486 10.97 -32.43 -36.12
CA GLU A 486 11.44 -32.90 -37.44
C GLU A 486 12.87 -33.48 -37.39
N ALA A 487 13.65 -33.13 -36.35
CA ALA A 487 15.02 -33.64 -36.14
C ALA A 487 15.08 -35.05 -35.53
N ILE A 488 13.96 -35.65 -35.12
CA ILE A 488 13.90 -37.03 -34.62
C ILE A 488 13.80 -37.97 -35.81
N PRO A 489 14.84 -38.73 -36.14
CA PRO A 489 14.74 -39.74 -37.21
C PRO A 489 13.71 -40.81 -36.80
N GLU A 490 12.78 -41.14 -37.68
CA GLU A 490 11.98 -42.36 -37.51
C GLU A 490 12.92 -43.58 -37.50
N TYR A 491 13.02 -44.24 -36.33
CA TYR A 491 13.59 -45.56 -36.19
C TYR A 491 12.51 -46.61 -35.88
#